data_7aa5bce729fe2dce137a65bfb240a597
#
_entry.id   7aa5bce729fe2dce137a65bfb240a597
#
_cell.length_a   1.000
_cell.length_b   1.000
_cell.length_c   1.000
_cell.angle_alpha   90.00
_cell.angle_beta   90.00
_cell.angle_gamma   90.00
#
_symmetry.space_group_name_H-M   'P 1'
#
loop_
_entity.id
_entity.type
_entity.pdbx_description
1 polymer ?
#
loop_
_entity_poly.entity_id
_entity_poly.type
_entity_poly.pdbx_seq_one_letter_code
_entity_poly.pdbx_strand_id
1 'polypeptide(L)'
;MINRYLKIVAVLLLMTYTAFANAEIGIYDLRYTLNTDLNTKEGLDVAWDDVHAVSTLQGVVNRDAPRLYVYFVMEGNHDIDGYWWNKYRQKGEWLYGRETRTYQTMEDLFTAYAPYIEGVVVYDGNIASTSNVASSVAGIENLVAIRYDETPGSLYDRLVLHGPKLPVKRWLLNPDGTSMFTGKKGTKIPGTERYSTGSLKNDPYVWFIEKYMKTGKCNTEFAAYYIDQYWKQKPFATVRNHHTLCNHDFFVSKGAFFFDLSPWGDEPATDDPTQAVGTDLNTLKEMLLLAYRQNNNEKMCYIGGFPAWAYKYTMHASGSHDDVPTEWEFSRIISAYNAFKDADAIGYGALANASFWQHFPTKKQYTQNWISHKELRERGLLTADGKVNVDGRNFIIFYVGDYDASAWISQRTPSIWDDPNRGKLPLMWCISPVLAERVPHIMHNFRTTATENDYFAALITVRDI
;
A
#
# COMPACT_ATOMS: atom_id res chain seq x y z
N MET A 1 -28.50 -31.98 -21.75
CA MET A 1 -27.21 -31.36 -22.08
C MET A 1 -26.76 -30.32 -21.03
N ILE A 2 -27.55 -29.40 -20.60
CA ILE A 2 -27.21 -28.35 -19.63
C ILE A 2 -26.64 -28.88 -18.29
N ASN A 3 -27.20 -29.96 -17.76
CA ASN A 3 -26.77 -30.56 -16.48
C ASN A 3 -25.37 -31.23 -16.55
N ARG A 4 -24.89 -31.57 -17.73
CA ARG A 4 -23.56 -32.16 -17.95
C ARG A 4 -22.50 -31.07 -18.04
N TYR A 5 -22.81 -29.93 -18.63
CA TYR A 5 -21.93 -28.75 -18.68
C TYR A 5 -21.78 -28.10 -17.31
N LEU A 6 -22.83 -27.99 -16.53
CA LEU A 6 -22.78 -27.49 -15.15
C LEU A 6 -21.92 -28.36 -14.23
N LYS A 7 -21.97 -29.69 -14.40
CA LYS A 7 -21.10 -30.59 -13.62
C LYS A 7 -19.63 -30.51 -14.06
N ILE A 8 -19.37 -30.32 -15.35
CA ILE A 8 -17.99 -30.17 -15.85
C ILE A 8 -17.40 -28.82 -15.40
N VAL A 9 -18.16 -27.75 -15.45
CA VAL A 9 -17.74 -26.42 -14.95
C VAL A 9 -17.51 -26.46 -13.44
N ALA A 10 -18.37 -27.12 -12.66
CA ALA A 10 -18.20 -27.27 -11.23
C ALA A 10 -16.97 -28.13 -10.87
N VAL A 11 -16.70 -29.18 -11.62
CA VAL A 11 -15.50 -30.02 -11.44
C VAL A 11 -14.23 -29.28 -11.84
N LEU A 12 -14.25 -28.50 -12.93
CA LEU A 12 -13.14 -27.65 -13.32
C LEU A 12 -12.88 -26.55 -12.28
N LEU A 13 -13.91 -25.91 -11.75
CA LEU A 13 -13.80 -24.92 -10.67
C LEU A 13 -13.29 -25.56 -9.37
N LEU A 14 -13.73 -26.79 -9.03
CA LEU A 14 -13.19 -27.51 -7.89
C LEU A 14 -11.73 -27.92 -8.09
N MET A 15 -11.36 -28.36 -9.28
CA MET A 15 -9.96 -28.74 -9.59
C MET A 15 -9.04 -27.52 -9.61
N THR A 16 -9.48 -26.38 -10.10
CA THR A 16 -8.70 -25.14 -10.00
C THR A 16 -8.59 -24.67 -8.55
N TYR A 17 -9.67 -24.72 -7.76
CA TYR A 17 -9.64 -24.36 -6.34
C TYR A 17 -8.73 -25.28 -5.51
N THR A 18 -8.71 -26.59 -5.78
CA THR A 18 -7.82 -27.55 -5.12
C THR A 18 -6.36 -27.41 -5.58
N ALA A 19 -6.11 -27.07 -6.84
CA ALA A 19 -4.76 -26.82 -7.35
C ALA A 19 -4.15 -25.55 -6.73
N PHE A 20 -4.93 -24.49 -6.55
CA PHE A 20 -4.49 -23.28 -5.85
C PHE A 20 -4.31 -23.50 -4.34
N ALA A 21 -5.12 -24.34 -3.72
CA ALA A 21 -5.02 -24.66 -2.29
C ALA A 21 -3.73 -25.39 -1.92
N ASN A 22 -3.06 -26.05 -2.86
CA ASN A 22 -1.85 -26.87 -2.63
C ASN A 22 -0.57 -26.31 -3.27
N ALA A 23 -0.60 -25.13 -3.88
CA ALA A 23 0.61 -24.52 -4.42
C ALA A 23 1.61 -24.20 -3.29
N GLU A 24 2.89 -24.52 -3.51
CA GLU A 24 4.00 -24.18 -2.62
C GLU A 24 4.06 -22.66 -2.43
N ILE A 25 4.31 -22.23 -1.19
CA ILE A 25 4.48 -20.80 -0.86
C ILE A 25 5.98 -20.51 -0.77
N GLY A 26 6.45 -19.57 -1.58
CA GLY A 26 7.80 -19.06 -1.47
C GLY A 26 7.93 -18.14 -0.26
N ILE A 27 9.06 -18.23 0.40
CA ILE A 27 9.43 -17.40 1.55
C ILE A 27 10.72 -16.64 1.21
N TYR A 28 10.71 -15.34 1.45
CA TYR A 28 11.90 -14.51 1.32
C TYR A 28 12.08 -13.59 2.51
N ASP A 29 13.32 -13.45 3.01
CA ASP A 29 13.62 -12.64 4.18
C ASP A 29 14.32 -11.34 3.76
N LEU A 30 13.60 -10.22 3.84
CA LEU A 30 14.11 -8.87 3.57
C LEU A 30 14.61 -8.13 4.81
N ARG A 31 14.60 -8.73 6.00
CA ARG A 31 14.97 -8.03 7.24
C ARG A 31 16.43 -7.58 7.26
N TYR A 32 17.29 -8.16 6.43
CA TYR A 32 18.65 -7.67 6.26
C TYR A 32 18.72 -6.21 5.81
N THR A 33 17.72 -5.76 5.05
CA THR A 33 17.65 -4.36 4.57
C THR A 33 17.43 -3.36 5.69
N LEU A 34 16.85 -3.80 6.82
CA LEU A 34 16.61 -2.95 8.00
C LEU A 34 17.92 -2.60 8.74
N ASN A 35 18.98 -3.37 8.51
CA ASN A 35 20.28 -3.22 9.18
C ASN A 35 21.30 -2.46 8.31
N THR A 36 20.91 -1.98 7.14
CA THR A 36 21.81 -1.21 6.28
C THR A 36 21.98 0.21 6.81
N ASP A 37 23.15 0.81 6.62
CA ASP A 37 23.38 2.21 6.97
C ASP A 37 22.73 3.14 5.93
N LEU A 38 21.51 3.58 6.22
CA LEU A 38 20.76 4.48 5.36
C LEU A 38 21.37 5.89 5.21
N ASN A 39 22.48 6.18 5.91
CA ASN A 39 23.24 7.42 5.71
C ASN A 39 24.30 7.30 4.62
N THR A 40 24.63 6.09 4.18
CA THR A 40 25.49 5.83 3.04
C THR A 40 24.65 5.64 1.77
N LYS A 41 25.25 5.96 0.62
CA LYS A 41 24.59 5.70 -0.66
C LYS A 41 24.39 4.21 -0.87
N GLU A 42 25.41 3.43 -0.61
CA GLU A 42 25.41 1.99 -0.78
C GLU A 42 24.34 1.31 0.08
N GLY A 43 24.27 1.65 1.37
CA GLY A 43 23.25 1.09 2.27
C GLY A 43 21.83 1.51 1.90
N LEU A 44 21.66 2.74 1.45
CA LEU A 44 20.38 3.24 0.96
C LEU A 44 19.97 2.52 -0.33
N ASP A 45 20.90 2.39 -1.29
CA ASP A 45 20.66 1.73 -2.57
C ASP A 45 20.26 0.26 -2.35
N VAL A 46 21.00 -0.50 -1.54
CA VAL A 46 20.65 -1.90 -1.22
C VAL A 46 19.26 -2.00 -0.58
N ALA A 47 19.04 -1.23 0.48
CA ALA A 47 17.75 -1.28 1.18
C ALA A 47 16.58 -1.00 0.24
N TRP A 48 16.75 0.02 -0.60
CA TRP A 48 15.66 0.52 -1.43
C TRP A 48 15.41 -0.32 -2.68
N ASP A 49 16.45 -0.65 -3.41
CA ASP A 49 16.33 -1.42 -4.64
C ASP A 49 15.74 -2.81 -4.36
N ASP A 50 16.26 -3.49 -3.33
CA ASP A 50 15.78 -4.82 -2.95
C ASP A 50 14.31 -4.77 -2.49
N VAL A 51 13.99 -3.82 -1.63
CA VAL A 51 12.63 -3.64 -1.11
C VAL A 51 11.64 -3.31 -2.25
N HIS A 52 12.00 -2.38 -3.14
CA HIS A 52 11.14 -1.98 -4.26
C HIS A 52 10.92 -3.13 -5.26
N ALA A 53 11.99 -3.81 -5.64
CA ALA A 53 11.90 -4.94 -6.56
C ALA A 53 11.06 -6.09 -5.98
N VAL A 54 11.30 -6.47 -4.72
CA VAL A 54 10.52 -7.55 -4.09
C VAL A 54 9.07 -7.16 -3.88
N SER A 55 8.76 -5.92 -3.51
CA SER A 55 7.36 -5.51 -3.34
C SER A 55 6.58 -5.51 -4.65
N THR A 56 7.20 -5.10 -5.76
CA THR A 56 6.57 -5.18 -7.08
C THR A 56 6.44 -6.62 -7.56
N LEU A 57 7.46 -7.46 -7.36
CA LEU A 57 7.37 -8.89 -7.62
C LEU A 57 6.22 -9.51 -6.83
N GLN A 58 6.17 -9.27 -5.52
CA GLN A 58 5.16 -9.83 -4.62
C GLN A 58 3.74 -9.44 -5.07
N GLY A 59 3.53 -8.19 -5.43
CA GLY A 59 2.25 -7.71 -5.92
C GLY A 59 1.80 -8.42 -7.20
N VAL A 60 2.71 -8.65 -8.14
CA VAL A 60 2.41 -9.36 -9.40
C VAL A 60 2.12 -10.83 -9.13
N VAL A 61 3.00 -11.53 -8.40
CA VAL A 61 2.88 -13.00 -8.24
C VAL A 61 1.74 -13.39 -7.29
N ASN A 62 1.36 -12.51 -6.37
CA ASN A 62 0.25 -12.74 -5.45
C ASN A 62 -1.11 -12.30 -5.98
N ARG A 63 -1.20 -11.74 -7.18
CA ARG A 63 -2.47 -11.22 -7.72
C ARG A 63 -3.62 -12.21 -7.65
N ASP A 64 -3.39 -13.43 -8.09
CA ASP A 64 -4.42 -14.45 -8.23
C ASP A 64 -4.39 -15.51 -7.11
N ALA A 65 -3.27 -15.67 -6.41
CA ALA A 65 -3.09 -16.65 -5.36
C ALA A 65 -1.93 -16.28 -4.42
N PRO A 66 -1.96 -16.71 -3.15
CA PRO A 66 -0.91 -16.42 -2.17
C PRO A 66 0.34 -17.27 -2.45
N ARG A 67 1.29 -16.75 -3.25
CA ARG A 67 2.48 -17.48 -3.71
C ARG A 67 3.77 -17.08 -3.02
N LEU A 68 3.91 -15.81 -2.64
CA LEU A 68 5.14 -15.27 -2.05
C LEU A 68 4.84 -14.55 -0.75
N TYR A 69 5.46 -15.01 0.34
CA TYR A 69 5.45 -14.39 1.64
C TYR A 69 6.81 -13.80 1.98
N VAL A 70 6.85 -12.59 2.51
CA VAL A 70 8.08 -11.86 2.80
C VAL A 70 8.17 -11.56 4.29
N TYR A 71 9.32 -11.85 4.90
CA TYR A 71 9.64 -11.35 6.25
C TYR A 71 10.31 -10.00 6.13
N PHE A 72 9.67 -8.97 6.66
CA PHE A 72 10.20 -7.60 6.62
C PHE A 72 9.86 -6.80 7.87
N VAL A 73 8.63 -6.85 8.35
CA VAL A 73 8.13 -5.96 9.40
C VAL A 73 8.62 -6.38 10.77
N MET A 74 9.35 -5.46 11.42
CA MET A 74 9.81 -5.60 12.81
C MET A 74 9.29 -4.44 13.65
N GLU A 75 8.86 -4.72 14.87
CA GLU A 75 8.54 -3.71 15.88
C GLU A 75 9.50 -3.89 17.06
N GLY A 76 10.57 -3.11 17.11
CA GLY A 76 11.71 -3.39 17.99
C GLY A 76 12.28 -4.77 17.71
N ASN A 77 12.21 -5.66 18.69
CA ASN A 77 12.66 -7.06 18.56
C ASN A 77 11.53 -8.03 18.16
N HIS A 78 10.31 -7.55 17.90
CA HIS A 78 9.20 -8.39 17.55
C HIS A 78 9.10 -8.60 16.04
N ASP A 79 9.16 -9.85 15.61
CA ASP A 79 8.94 -10.27 14.23
C ASP A 79 7.43 -10.31 13.95
N ILE A 80 6.92 -9.26 13.34
CA ILE A 80 5.48 -9.11 13.07
C ILE A 80 5.01 -10.06 11.96
N ASP A 81 5.78 -10.17 10.88
CA ASP A 81 5.43 -11.11 9.81
C ASP A 81 5.50 -12.55 10.29
N GLY A 82 6.52 -12.89 11.12
CA GLY A 82 6.62 -14.18 11.77
C GLY A 82 5.47 -14.49 12.73
N TYR A 83 5.00 -13.48 13.47
CA TYR A 83 3.84 -13.65 14.36
C TYR A 83 2.60 -14.07 13.56
N TRP A 84 2.22 -13.31 12.50
CA TRP A 84 1.05 -13.62 11.70
C TRP A 84 1.19 -14.93 10.93
N TRP A 85 2.36 -15.19 10.37
CA TRP A 85 2.68 -16.43 9.70
C TRP A 85 2.51 -17.64 10.61
N ASN A 86 3.12 -17.63 11.80
CA ASN A 86 3.08 -18.74 12.75
C ASN A 86 1.67 -18.95 13.32
N LYS A 87 0.92 -17.86 13.54
CA LYS A 87 -0.46 -17.93 14.00
C LYS A 87 -1.33 -18.75 13.05
N TYR A 88 -1.24 -18.45 11.76
CA TYR A 88 -2.10 -19.11 10.75
C TYR A 88 -1.53 -20.43 10.22
N ARG A 89 -0.36 -20.84 10.64
CA ARG A 89 0.17 -22.20 10.41
C ARG A 89 -0.21 -23.22 11.48
N GLN A 90 -0.86 -22.82 12.54
CA GLN A 90 -1.31 -23.74 13.58
C GLN A 90 -2.37 -24.71 13.03
N LYS A 91 -2.52 -25.85 13.70
CA LYS A 91 -3.50 -26.88 13.30
C LYS A 91 -4.92 -26.31 13.25
N GLY A 92 -5.56 -26.45 12.10
CA GLY A 92 -6.91 -25.93 11.87
C GLY A 92 -6.96 -24.53 11.23
N GLU A 93 -5.83 -23.86 11.12
CA GLU A 93 -5.72 -22.52 10.51
C GLU A 93 -5.44 -22.61 9.01
N TRP A 94 -5.58 -21.48 8.32
CA TRP A 94 -5.55 -21.36 6.85
C TRP A 94 -4.27 -21.89 6.19
N LEU A 95 -3.12 -21.68 6.79
CA LEU A 95 -1.82 -22.11 6.26
C LEU A 95 -1.33 -23.45 6.81
N TYR A 96 -2.16 -24.14 7.62
CA TYR A 96 -1.77 -25.43 8.17
C TYR A 96 -1.48 -26.45 7.06
N GLY A 97 -0.31 -27.07 7.14
CA GLY A 97 0.10 -28.11 6.18
C GLY A 97 0.50 -27.62 4.78
N ARG A 98 0.50 -26.29 4.54
CA ARG A 98 0.98 -25.75 3.27
C ARG A 98 2.49 -25.94 3.14
N GLU A 99 2.90 -26.43 1.98
CA GLU A 99 4.32 -26.55 1.62
C GLU A 99 4.94 -25.18 1.42
N THR A 100 6.23 -25.06 1.80
CA THR A 100 6.96 -23.79 1.71
C THR A 100 8.36 -24.02 1.16
N ARG A 101 8.85 -23.04 0.41
CA ARG A 101 10.23 -22.99 -0.10
C ARG A 101 10.86 -21.66 0.25
N THR A 102 11.97 -21.68 1.00
CA THR A 102 12.73 -20.47 1.33
C THR A 102 13.80 -20.23 0.25
N TYR A 103 13.83 -19.01 -0.25
CA TYR A 103 14.84 -18.51 -1.17
C TYR A 103 15.91 -17.75 -0.38
N GLN A 104 17.18 -17.96 -0.70
CA GLN A 104 18.30 -17.37 0.05
C GLN A 104 18.87 -16.13 -0.64
N THR A 105 18.70 -16.01 -1.95
CA THR A 105 19.23 -14.90 -2.75
C THR A 105 18.14 -14.28 -3.62
N MET A 106 18.35 -13.04 -4.03
CA MET A 106 17.48 -12.35 -4.98
C MET A 106 17.43 -13.11 -6.33
N GLU A 107 18.57 -13.60 -6.77
CA GLU A 107 18.70 -14.34 -8.03
C GLU A 107 17.87 -15.63 -8.02
N ASP A 108 17.89 -16.38 -6.92
CA ASP A 108 17.07 -17.58 -6.75
C ASP A 108 15.58 -17.26 -6.74
N LEU A 109 15.22 -16.20 -5.98
CA LEU A 109 13.84 -15.71 -5.90
C LEU A 109 13.32 -15.32 -7.29
N PHE A 110 14.05 -14.45 -7.99
CA PHE A 110 13.61 -13.95 -9.30
C PHE A 110 13.66 -15.02 -10.39
N THR A 111 14.60 -15.96 -10.32
CA THR A 111 14.61 -17.12 -11.21
C THR A 111 13.37 -17.99 -11.02
N ALA A 112 12.99 -18.27 -9.78
CA ALA A 112 11.82 -19.09 -9.48
C ALA A 112 10.50 -18.43 -9.93
N TYR A 113 10.41 -17.12 -9.81
CA TYR A 113 9.21 -16.37 -10.16
C TYR A 113 9.22 -15.77 -11.58
N ALA A 114 10.29 -15.95 -12.35
CA ALA A 114 10.34 -15.51 -13.75
C ALA A 114 9.14 -15.96 -14.61
N PRO A 115 8.55 -17.16 -14.43
CA PRO A 115 7.37 -17.56 -15.19
C PRO A 115 6.08 -16.77 -14.89
N TYR A 116 6.06 -15.98 -13.82
CA TYR A 116 4.90 -15.20 -13.39
C TYR A 116 4.99 -13.72 -13.79
N ILE A 117 6.12 -13.31 -14.34
CA ILE A 117 6.37 -11.92 -14.76
C ILE A 117 6.73 -11.86 -16.23
N GLU A 118 6.41 -10.75 -16.90
CA GLU A 118 6.78 -10.51 -18.29
C GLU A 118 8.23 -9.98 -18.43
N GLY A 119 8.82 -9.52 -17.34
CA GLY A 119 10.15 -8.93 -17.27
C GLY A 119 10.22 -7.75 -16.31
N VAL A 120 11.01 -6.73 -16.67
CA VAL A 120 11.22 -5.56 -15.80
C VAL A 120 10.84 -4.25 -16.49
N VAL A 121 10.47 -3.27 -15.67
CA VAL A 121 10.45 -1.84 -15.99
C VAL A 121 11.64 -1.18 -15.31
N VAL A 122 12.51 -0.56 -16.11
CA VAL A 122 13.72 0.11 -15.61
C VAL A 122 13.44 1.60 -15.47
N TYR A 123 13.77 2.16 -14.29
CA TYR A 123 13.51 3.55 -13.95
C TYR A 123 14.77 4.34 -13.61
N ASP A 124 14.67 5.67 -13.73
CA ASP A 124 15.76 6.61 -13.51
C ASP A 124 15.84 7.02 -12.03
N GLY A 125 16.87 6.56 -11.32
CA GLY A 125 17.10 6.92 -9.93
C GLY A 125 17.39 8.40 -9.67
N ASN A 126 17.66 9.20 -10.74
CA ASN A 126 17.85 10.65 -10.61
C ASN A 126 16.52 11.42 -10.65
N ILE A 127 15.44 10.78 -11.09
CA ILE A 127 14.10 11.36 -11.15
C ILE A 127 13.16 10.50 -10.31
N ALA A 128 12.97 10.88 -9.04
CA ALA A 128 12.26 10.10 -8.03
C ALA A 128 10.87 9.63 -8.48
N SER A 129 10.12 10.48 -9.19
CA SER A 129 8.78 10.14 -9.68
C SER A 129 8.76 8.97 -10.69
N THR A 130 9.89 8.65 -11.32
CA THR A 130 9.96 7.49 -12.21
C THR A 130 9.83 6.17 -11.46
N SER A 131 10.20 6.09 -10.17
CA SER A 131 9.98 4.91 -9.33
C SER A 131 8.49 4.65 -9.07
N ASN A 132 7.72 5.70 -8.78
CA ASN A 132 6.26 5.62 -8.64
C ASN A 132 5.59 5.17 -9.95
N VAL A 133 6.03 5.75 -11.08
CA VAL A 133 5.54 5.34 -12.40
C VAL A 133 5.93 3.89 -12.70
N ALA A 134 7.15 3.47 -12.32
CA ALA A 134 7.59 2.07 -12.48
C ALA A 134 6.71 1.11 -11.68
N SER A 135 6.35 1.44 -10.44
CA SER A 135 5.42 0.64 -9.63
C SER A 135 4.04 0.50 -10.30
N SER A 136 3.53 1.61 -10.86
CA SER A 136 2.26 1.61 -11.60
C SER A 136 2.34 0.70 -12.83
N VAL A 137 3.39 0.85 -13.63
CA VAL A 137 3.61 0.05 -14.85
C VAL A 137 3.84 -1.41 -14.50
N ALA A 138 4.58 -1.70 -13.43
CA ALA A 138 4.81 -3.07 -12.94
C ALA A 138 3.49 -3.78 -12.65
N GLY A 139 2.58 -3.14 -11.92
CA GLY A 139 1.27 -3.68 -11.62
C GLY A 139 0.40 -3.88 -12.87
N ILE A 140 0.46 -2.98 -13.84
CA ILE A 140 -0.38 -3.04 -15.05
C ILE A 140 0.12 -4.08 -16.05
N GLU A 141 1.44 -4.18 -16.23
CA GLU A 141 2.03 -5.00 -17.29
C GLU A 141 2.71 -6.30 -16.77
N ASN A 142 2.51 -6.68 -15.51
CA ASN A 142 3.14 -7.84 -14.86
C ASN A 142 4.68 -7.77 -14.89
N LEU A 143 5.23 -6.60 -14.58
CA LEU A 143 6.66 -6.35 -14.54
C LEU A 143 7.16 -6.18 -13.12
N VAL A 144 8.48 -6.15 -12.97
CA VAL A 144 9.15 -5.76 -11.73
C VAL A 144 9.86 -4.42 -11.94
N ALA A 145 9.76 -3.53 -10.97
CA ALA A 145 10.45 -2.24 -11.02
C ALA A 145 11.91 -2.39 -10.58
N ILE A 146 12.83 -1.98 -11.43
CA ILE A 146 14.28 -2.02 -11.14
C ILE A 146 14.89 -0.66 -11.49
N ARG A 147 15.67 -0.10 -10.56
CA ARG A 147 16.44 1.11 -10.79
C ARG A 147 17.60 0.81 -11.76
N TYR A 148 17.82 1.68 -12.72
CA TYR A 148 18.99 1.61 -13.59
C TYR A 148 20.26 1.90 -12.79
N ASP A 149 21.17 0.95 -12.78
CA ASP A 149 22.49 1.08 -12.19
C ASP A 149 23.40 -0.05 -12.73
N GLU A 150 24.34 0.31 -13.62
CA GLU A 150 25.28 -0.67 -14.19
C GLU A 150 26.51 -0.93 -13.32
N THR A 151 26.54 -0.37 -12.09
CA THR A 151 27.63 -0.66 -11.15
C THR A 151 27.67 -2.16 -10.86
N PRO A 152 28.84 -2.81 -10.96
CA PRO A 152 28.97 -4.23 -10.65
C PRO A 152 28.44 -4.56 -9.24
N GLY A 153 27.55 -5.57 -9.16
CA GLY A 153 26.88 -5.97 -7.92
C GLY A 153 25.60 -5.20 -7.58
N SER A 154 25.23 -4.17 -8.35
CA SER A 154 23.92 -3.54 -8.23
C SER A 154 22.78 -4.52 -8.53
N LEU A 155 21.55 -4.20 -8.11
CA LEU A 155 20.41 -5.07 -8.40
C LEU A 155 20.15 -5.20 -9.91
N TYR A 156 20.32 -4.13 -10.67
CA TYR A 156 20.22 -4.15 -12.12
C TYR A 156 21.27 -5.06 -12.76
N ASP A 157 22.53 -4.93 -12.33
CA ASP A 157 23.63 -5.80 -12.79
C ASP A 157 23.32 -7.28 -12.50
N ARG A 158 22.85 -7.59 -11.28
CA ARG A 158 22.58 -8.95 -10.81
C ARG A 158 21.37 -9.60 -11.48
N LEU A 159 20.28 -8.87 -11.71
CA LEU A 159 19.03 -9.44 -12.21
C LEU A 159 18.82 -9.27 -13.72
N VAL A 160 19.38 -8.22 -14.32
CA VAL A 160 19.15 -7.87 -15.74
C VAL A 160 20.36 -8.22 -16.61
N LEU A 161 21.56 -7.82 -16.18
CA LEU A 161 22.77 -8.04 -17.01
C LEU A 161 23.34 -9.46 -16.84
N HIS A 162 23.29 -10.00 -15.62
CA HIS A 162 23.89 -11.30 -15.28
C HIS A 162 22.81 -12.29 -14.83
N GLY A 163 22.83 -12.87 -13.69
CA GLY A 163 21.89 -13.78 -13.06
C GLY A 163 20.74 -14.32 -13.92
N PRO A 164 19.47 -14.10 -13.55
CA PRO A 164 18.31 -14.57 -14.31
C PRO A 164 18.11 -13.87 -15.66
N LYS A 165 18.80 -12.78 -15.94
CA LYS A 165 18.73 -12.00 -17.18
C LYS A 165 17.31 -11.64 -17.57
N LEU A 166 16.60 -11.02 -16.63
CA LEU A 166 15.21 -10.63 -16.84
C LEU A 166 15.09 -9.64 -18.01
N PRO A 167 14.18 -9.85 -18.96
CA PRO A 167 14.06 -9.01 -20.12
C PRO A 167 13.51 -7.63 -19.75
N VAL A 168 14.13 -6.55 -20.23
CA VAL A 168 13.61 -5.21 -20.07
C VAL A 168 12.45 -4.98 -21.04
N LYS A 169 11.26 -4.75 -20.55
CA LYS A 169 10.04 -4.51 -21.33
C LYS A 169 9.68 -3.04 -21.42
N ARG A 170 10.05 -2.26 -20.40
CA ARG A 170 9.78 -0.83 -20.35
C ARG A 170 11.00 -0.09 -19.81
N TRP A 171 11.26 1.08 -20.42
CA TRP A 171 12.27 2.00 -20.00
C TRP A 171 11.61 3.33 -19.62
N LEU A 172 11.93 3.86 -18.47
CA LEU A 172 11.59 5.21 -18.02
C LEU A 172 12.80 6.16 -18.08
N LEU A 173 13.80 5.75 -18.80
CA LEU A 173 15.00 6.48 -19.21
C LEU A 173 15.42 5.97 -20.60
N ASN A 174 16.40 6.60 -21.21
CA ASN A 174 16.98 6.07 -22.44
C ASN A 174 17.84 4.83 -22.15
N PRO A 175 17.95 3.88 -23.10
CA PRO A 175 18.74 2.67 -22.87
C PRO A 175 20.23 2.89 -22.61
N ASP A 176 20.75 4.07 -22.91
CA ASP A 176 22.12 4.49 -22.61
C ASP A 176 22.29 5.08 -21.19
N GLY A 177 21.25 5.00 -20.37
CA GLY A 177 21.24 5.50 -18.99
C GLY A 177 20.94 6.98 -18.84
N THR A 178 20.83 7.72 -19.95
CA THR A 178 20.45 9.15 -19.88
C THR A 178 18.95 9.33 -19.62
N SER A 179 18.58 10.43 -18.95
CA SER A 179 17.17 10.68 -18.70
C SER A 179 16.40 10.97 -19.99
N MET A 180 15.24 10.33 -20.13
CA MET A 180 14.31 10.65 -21.23
C MET A 180 13.45 11.89 -20.96
N PHE A 181 13.36 12.33 -19.71
CA PHE A 181 12.60 13.50 -19.30
C PHE A 181 13.55 14.70 -19.15
N THR A 182 13.17 15.85 -19.69
CA THR A 182 14.04 17.02 -19.70
C THR A 182 13.67 18.09 -18.69
N GLY A 183 12.42 18.11 -18.22
CA GLY A 183 11.89 19.18 -17.39
C GLY A 183 11.91 20.55 -18.07
N LYS A 184 12.07 20.62 -19.40
CA LYS A 184 12.19 21.90 -20.13
C LYS A 184 10.90 22.22 -20.87
N LYS A 185 10.28 23.35 -20.53
CA LYS A 185 9.12 23.87 -21.28
C LYS A 185 9.39 23.90 -22.78
N GLY A 186 8.41 23.54 -23.57
CA GLY A 186 8.51 23.53 -25.03
C GLY A 186 9.12 22.24 -25.62
N THR A 187 9.64 21.31 -24.79
CA THR A 187 10.05 20.00 -25.29
C THR A 187 8.88 19.01 -25.18
N LYS A 188 8.74 18.09 -26.13
CA LYS A 188 7.73 17.04 -26.06
C LYS A 188 8.15 15.97 -25.03
N ILE A 189 7.18 15.48 -24.28
CA ILE A 189 7.34 14.29 -23.44
C ILE A 189 7.42 13.07 -24.35
N PRO A 190 8.45 12.23 -24.24
CA PRO A 190 8.73 11.16 -25.20
C PRO A 190 7.55 10.25 -25.50
N GLY A 191 7.30 10.04 -26.78
CA GLY A 191 6.22 9.15 -27.25
C GLY A 191 4.81 9.64 -26.93
N THR A 192 4.62 10.91 -26.56
CA THR A 192 3.31 11.53 -26.33
C THR A 192 3.16 12.80 -27.18
N GLU A 193 1.95 13.34 -27.26
CA GLU A 193 1.68 14.65 -27.86
C GLU A 193 1.77 15.81 -26.85
N ARG A 194 2.05 15.49 -25.59
CA ARG A 194 2.16 16.48 -24.50
C ARG A 194 3.54 17.11 -24.48
N TYR A 195 3.55 18.38 -24.09
CA TYR A 195 4.78 19.10 -23.79
C TYR A 195 5.12 19.02 -22.30
N SER A 196 6.41 19.12 -22.02
CA SER A 196 6.94 19.18 -20.66
C SER A 196 6.23 20.26 -19.84
N THR A 197 5.89 19.91 -18.61
CA THR A 197 5.33 20.81 -17.61
C THR A 197 6.34 21.87 -17.15
N GLY A 198 7.63 21.65 -17.44
CA GLY A 198 8.75 22.40 -16.89
C GLY A 198 9.25 21.82 -15.57
N SER A 199 8.85 20.60 -15.24
CA SER A 199 9.20 19.88 -14.01
C SER A 199 9.65 18.47 -14.35
N LEU A 200 10.84 18.09 -13.90
CA LEU A 200 11.34 16.72 -14.01
C LEU A 200 10.48 15.73 -13.20
N LYS A 201 9.93 16.20 -12.09
CA LYS A 201 9.06 15.39 -11.24
C LYS A 201 7.72 15.09 -11.92
N ASN A 202 7.12 16.07 -12.60
CA ASN A 202 5.77 15.93 -13.15
C ASN A 202 5.73 15.27 -14.53
N ASP A 203 6.77 15.42 -15.35
CA ASP A 203 6.79 14.88 -16.71
C ASP A 203 6.59 13.35 -16.77
N PRO A 204 7.17 12.51 -15.88
CA PRO A 204 6.87 11.08 -15.82
C PRO A 204 5.39 10.79 -15.53
N TYR A 205 4.76 11.55 -14.66
CA TYR A 205 3.32 11.37 -14.38
C TYR A 205 2.46 11.76 -15.59
N VAL A 206 2.80 12.84 -16.29
CA VAL A 206 2.11 13.21 -17.53
C VAL A 206 2.29 12.13 -18.60
N TRP A 207 3.48 11.56 -18.70
CA TRP A 207 3.72 10.40 -19.56
C TRP A 207 2.81 9.21 -19.18
N PHE A 208 2.71 8.90 -17.89
CA PHE A 208 1.87 7.83 -17.41
C PHE A 208 0.37 8.09 -17.65
N ILE A 209 -0.08 9.33 -17.47
CA ILE A 209 -1.45 9.74 -17.80
C ILE A 209 -1.78 9.43 -19.26
N GLU A 210 -0.90 9.80 -20.18
CA GLU A 210 -1.12 9.59 -21.61
C GLU A 210 -1.05 8.11 -22.03
N LYS A 211 -0.11 7.36 -21.46
CA LYS A 211 0.15 5.97 -21.87
C LYS A 211 -0.77 4.95 -21.22
N TYR A 212 -1.22 5.21 -20.01
CA TYR A 212 -1.92 4.21 -19.19
C TYR A 212 -3.30 4.68 -18.71
N MET A 213 -3.42 5.85 -18.10
CA MET A 213 -4.71 6.29 -17.58
C MET A 213 -5.70 6.58 -18.69
N LYS A 214 -5.35 7.44 -19.65
CA LYS A 214 -6.24 7.80 -20.79
C LYS A 214 -6.59 6.61 -21.67
N THR A 215 -5.76 5.58 -21.67
CA THR A 215 -6.02 4.36 -22.47
C THR A 215 -6.82 3.30 -21.73
N GLY A 216 -7.22 3.55 -20.49
CA GLY A 216 -7.99 2.64 -19.66
C GLY A 216 -7.23 1.39 -19.19
N LYS A 217 -5.89 1.39 -19.25
CA LYS A 217 -5.07 0.26 -18.79
C LYS A 217 -4.87 0.22 -17.29
N CYS A 218 -4.97 1.37 -16.64
CA CYS A 218 -4.81 1.52 -15.20
C CYS A 218 -6.13 1.20 -14.48
N ASN A 219 -6.04 0.50 -13.35
CA ASN A 219 -7.19 0.34 -12.47
C ASN A 219 -7.33 1.60 -11.61
N THR A 220 -8.28 2.45 -11.95
CA THR A 220 -8.51 3.74 -11.31
C THR A 220 -9.34 3.67 -10.02
N GLU A 221 -9.77 2.49 -9.62
CA GLU A 221 -10.40 2.28 -8.30
C GLU A 221 -9.36 2.27 -7.16
N PHE A 222 -8.06 2.13 -7.50
CA PHE A 222 -6.97 2.06 -6.55
C PHE A 222 -5.84 3.03 -6.92
N ALA A 223 -5.31 3.70 -5.92
CA ALA A 223 -4.14 4.54 -6.03
C ALA A 223 -3.26 4.38 -4.79
N ALA A 224 -1.99 4.72 -4.92
CA ALA A 224 -1.06 4.66 -3.81
C ALA A 224 -0.21 5.93 -3.77
N TYR A 225 -0.17 6.52 -2.58
CA TYR A 225 0.66 7.68 -2.31
C TYR A 225 1.99 7.22 -1.73
N TYR A 226 3.06 7.35 -2.51
CA TYR A 226 4.39 6.95 -2.10
C TYR A 226 5.42 8.02 -2.32
N ILE A 227 6.35 8.13 -1.36
CA ILE A 227 7.50 8.99 -1.43
C ILE A 227 8.70 8.12 -1.78
N ASP A 228 9.41 8.46 -2.86
CA ASP A 228 10.64 7.78 -3.19
C ASP A 228 11.71 8.10 -2.16
N GLN A 229 12.37 7.06 -1.67
CA GLN A 229 13.40 7.20 -0.65
C GLN A 229 14.71 7.79 -1.17
N TYR A 230 14.97 7.69 -2.46
CA TYR A 230 16.10 8.36 -3.08
C TYR A 230 16.00 9.88 -3.01
N TRP A 231 14.83 10.38 -2.69
CA TRP A 231 14.63 11.78 -2.54
C TRP A 231 15.31 12.31 -1.26
N LYS A 232 16.47 12.93 -1.44
CA LYS A 232 17.37 13.34 -0.36
C LYS A 232 17.30 14.81 -0.01
N GLN A 233 16.33 15.55 -0.55
CA GLN A 233 16.30 16.98 -0.35
C GLN A 233 15.96 17.36 1.09
N LYS A 234 16.71 18.34 1.61
CA LYS A 234 16.40 18.98 2.88
C LYS A 234 15.12 19.81 2.74
N PRO A 235 14.33 19.97 3.81
CA PRO A 235 14.57 19.57 5.22
C PRO A 235 14.14 18.14 5.56
N PHE A 236 13.83 17.30 4.62
CA PHE A 236 13.08 16.06 4.77
C PHE A 236 13.94 14.82 4.99
N ALA A 237 15.12 14.98 5.58
CA ALA A 237 15.98 13.85 5.91
C ALA A 237 15.29 12.77 6.79
N THR A 238 14.31 13.17 7.59
CA THR A 238 13.48 12.26 8.40
C THR A 238 12.49 11.47 7.58
N VAL A 239 12.10 11.96 6.41
CA VAL A 239 11.16 11.29 5.50
C VAL A 239 11.80 10.07 4.83
N ARG A 240 13.13 9.95 4.84
CA ARG A 240 13.86 8.79 4.31
C ARG A 240 13.45 7.46 4.96
N ASN A 241 12.91 7.51 6.15
CA ASN A 241 12.47 6.34 6.88
C ASN A 241 11.02 5.93 6.57
N HIS A 242 10.35 6.66 5.69
CA HIS A 242 9.01 6.32 5.26
C HIS A 242 9.11 5.31 4.14
N HIS A 243 8.61 4.14 4.42
CA HIS A 243 8.86 2.96 3.62
C HIS A 243 7.80 2.82 2.55
N THR A 244 8.27 2.52 1.36
CA THR A 244 7.43 2.19 0.22
C THR A 244 6.64 0.91 0.41
N LEU A 245 6.98 0.07 1.37
CA LEU A 245 6.32 -1.20 1.52
C LEU A 245 4.98 -1.17 2.26
N CYS A 246 4.50 -0.02 2.70
CA CYS A 246 3.14 0.05 3.25
C CYS A 246 2.10 -0.35 2.21
N ASN A 247 1.83 -1.64 2.10
CA ASN A 247 0.91 -2.23 1.12
C ASN A 247 1.29 -1.98 -0.35
N HIS A 248 2.54 -1.70 -0.65
CA HIS A 248 3.01 -1.49 -2.01
C HIS A 248 2.64 -2.69 -2.88
N ASP A 249 2.92 -3.89 -2.39
CA ASP A 249 2.55 -5.16 -3.01
C ASP A 249 1.04 -5.27 -3.29
N PHE A 250 0.19 -4.80 -2.37
CA PHE A 250 -1.27 -4.80 -2.55
C PHE A 250 -1.67 -3.91 -3.72
N PHE A 251 -1.23 -2.66 -3.75
CA PHE A 251 -1.59 -1.72 -4.80
C PHE A 251 -1.02 -2.12 -6.17
N VAL A 252 0.18 -2.72 -6.21
CA VAL A 252 0.71 -3.34 -7.43
C VAL A 252 -0.18 -4.50 -7.88
N SER A 253 -0.65 -5.35 -6.97
CA SER A 253 -1.56 -6.45 -7.32
C SER A 253 -2.89 -5.98 -7.91
N LYS A 254 -3.35 -4.80 -7.52
CA LYS A 254 -4.57 -4.16 -8.05
C LYS A 254 -4.36 -3.44 -9.39
N GLY A 255 -3.11 -3.26 -9.84
CA GLY A 255 -2.80 -2.44 -11.02
C GLY A 255 -3.08 -0.96 -10.80
N ALA A 256 -2.87 -0.49 -9.60
CA ALA A 256 -3.08 0.88 -9.16
C ALA A 256 -2.10 1.88 -9.79
N PHE A 257 -2.41 3.16 -9.72
CA PHE A 257 -1.47 4.21 -10.02
C PHE A 257 -0.80 4.75 -8.75
N PHE A 258 0.49 5.04 -8.85
CA PHE A 258 1.33 5.53 -7.76
C PHE A 258 1.77 6.97 -8.03
N PHE A 259 1.81 7.78 -6.99
CA PHE A 259 2.21 9.19 -7.09
C PHE A 259 2.71 9.76 -5.76
N ASP A 260 3.36 10.93 -5.81
CA ASP A 260 3.87 11.67 -4.66
C ASP A 260 3.70 13.19 -4.84
N LEU A 261 2.57 13.62 -5.37
CA LEU A 261 2.32 15.00 -5.77
C LEU A 261 1.85 15.87 -4.60
N SER A 262 2.33 17.12 -4.56
CA SER A 262 1.93 18.13 -3.57
C SER A 262 0.48 18.56 -3.74
N PRO A 263 -0.28 18.68 -2.65
CA PRO A 263 -1.62 19.26 -2.70
C PRO A 263 -1.63 20.80 -2.74
N TRP A 264 -0.48 21.46 -2.54
CA TRP A 264 -0.40 22.92 -2.45
C TRP A 264 -0.36 23.57 -3.83
N GLY A 265 -1.13 24.64 -3.99
CA GLY A 265 -1.26 25.35 -5.26
C GLY A 265 -0.69 26.77 -5.28
N ASP A 266 -0.16 27.24 -4.16
CA ASP A 266 0.33 28.59 -3.94
C ASP A 266 1.86 28.70 -3.83
N GLU A 267 2.56 27.56 -3.83
CA GLU A 267 4.00 27.48 -3.87
C GLU A 267 4.47 26.30 -4.75
N PRO A 268 5.72 26.28 -5.23
CA PRO A 268 6.30 25.10 -5.84
C PRO A 268 6.55 24.02 -4.77
N ALA A 269 6.41 22.76 -5.16
CA ALA A 269 6.74 21.67 -4.24
C ALA A 269 8.25 21.71 -3.89
N THR A 270 8.55 21.51 -2.60
CA THR A 270 9.94 21.67 -2.09
C THR A 270 10.91 20.61 -2.63
N ASP A 271 10.41 19.51 -3.14
CA ASP A 271 11.22 18.46 -3.80
C ASP A 271 11.48 18.76 -5.30
N ASP A 272 10.79 19.75 -5.85
CA ASP A 272 11.08 20.31 -7.16
C ASP A 272 10.84 21.84 -7.14
N PRO A 273 11.70 22.61 -6.44
CA PRO A 273 11.47 24.03 -6.20
C PRO A 273 11.57 24.90 -7.47
N THR A 274 12.03 24.33 -8.57
CA THR A 274 12.15 25.03 -9.86
C THR A 274 10.90 24.95 -10.71
N GLN A 275 9.95 24.08 -10.34
CA GLN A 275 8.67 24.00 -11.06
C GLN A 275 7.83 25.28 -10.90
N ALA A 276 6.95 25.53 -11.83
CA ALA A 276 5.98 26.61 -11.69
C ALA A 276 4.99 26.29 -10.55
N VAL A 277 4.56 27.33 -9.85
CA VAL A 277 3.57 27.22 -8.76
C VAL A 277 2.36 26.43 -9.21
N GLY A 278 1.92 25.45 -8.39
CA GLY A 278 0.76 24.62 -8.63
C GLY A 278 0.93 23.53 -9.69
N THR A 279 2.14 23.27 -10.19
CA THR A 279 2.37 22.20 -11.19
C THR A 279 2.00 20.82 -10.65
N ASP A 280 2.45 20.47 -9.44
CA ASP A 280 2.10 19.21 -8.78
C ASP A 280 0.57 19.08 -8.60
N LEU A 281 -0.07 20.11 -8.06
CA LEU A 281 -1.52 20.11 -7.84
C LEU A 281 -2.31 19.94 -9.15
N ASN A 282 -1.88 20.55 -10.23
CA ASN A 282 -2.54 20.41 -11.52
C ASN A 282 -2.40 18.98 -12.07
N THR A 283 -1.23 18.37 -11.94
CA THR A 283 -0.99 16.98 -12.32
C THR A 283 -1.82 16.04 -11.46
N LEU A 284 -1.86 16.23 -10.13
CA LEU A 284 -2.69 15.48 -9.21
C LEU A 284 -4.18 15.55 -9.58
N LYS A 285 -4.68 16.76 -9.83
CA LYS A 285 -6.07 16.96 -10.24
C LYS A 285 -6.39 16.30 -11.58
N GLU A 286 -5.46 16.27 -12.55
CA GLU A 286 -5.66 15.56 -13.82
C GLU A 286 -5.79 14.05 -13.58
N MET A 287 -4.92 13.46 -12.75
CA MET A 287 -5.00 12.02 -12.40
C MET A 287 -6.32 11.69 -11.68
N LEU A 288 -6.67 12.46 -10.67
CA LEU A 288 -7.90 12.26 -9.90
C LEU A 288 -9.17 12.43 -10.76
N LEU A 289 -9.19 13.42 -11.66
CA LEU A 289 -10.31 13.64 -12.57
C LEU A 289 -10.49 12.49 -13.55
N LEU A 290 -9.40 11.91 -14.05
CA LEU A 290 -9.44 10.73 -14.89
C LEU A 290 -9.98 9.52 -14.13
N ALA A 291 -9.51 9.30 -12.89
CA ALA A 291 -10.01 8.24 -12.04
C ALA A 291 -11.51 8.41 -11.75
N TYR A 292 -11.92 9.60 -11.35
CA TYR A 292 -13.32 9.93 -11.11
C TYR A 292 -14.24 9.62 -12.32
N ARG A 293 -13.80 10.02 -13.53
CA ARG A 293 -14.56 9.79 -14.76
C ARG A 293 -14.59 8.32 -15.17
N GLN A 294 -13.49 7.59 -15.02
CA GLN A 294 -13.41 6.18 -15.39
C GLN A 294 -14.17 5.28 -14.42
N ASN A 295 -14.27 5.69 -13.17
CA ASN A 295 -15.09 5.02 -12.15
C ASN A 295 -16.59 5.36 -12.26
N ASN A 296 -17.01 6.09 -13.30
CA ASN A 296 -18.39 6.47 -13.61
C ASN A 296 -19.13 7.16 -12.44
N ASN A 297 -18.41 7.80 -11.53
CA ASN A 297 -18.92 8.41 -10.29
C ASN A 297 -19.62 7.42 -9.35
N GLU A 298 -19.56 6.12 -9.61
CA GLU A 298 -20.22 5.09 -8.82
C GLU A 298 -19.29 4.45 -7.80
N LYS A 299 -18.00 4.38 -8.13
CA LYS A 299 -16.97 3.80 -7.28
C LYS A 299 -16.00 4.87 -6.79
N MET A 300 -15.62 4.76 -5.53
CA MET A 300 -14.59 5.62 -4.97
C MET A 300 -13.21 5.15 -5.38
N CYS A 301 -12.28 6.09 -5.57
CA CYS A 301 -10.87 5.75 -5.67
C CYS A 301 -10.30 5.58 -4.27
N TYR A 302 -9.80 4.38 -3.98
CA TYR A 302 -9.15 4.07 -2.72
C TYR A 302 -7.65 4.38 -2.80
N ILE A 303 -7.17 5.30 -1.97
CA ILE A 303 -5.79 5.77 -1.94
C ILE A 303 -5.12 5.26 -0.66
N GLY A 304 -4.11 4.42 -0.79
CA GLY A 304 -3.26 3.99 0.32
C GLY A 304 -2.00 4.84 0.44
N GLY A 305 -1.22 4.59 1.49
CA GLY A 305 -0.03 5.35 1.80
C GLY A 305 -0.30 6.58 2.67
N PHE A 306 0.77 7.25 3.07
CA PHE A 306 0.68 8.39 3.98
C PHE A 306 1.37 9.61 3.37
N PRO A 307 0.64 10.66 2.99
CA PRO A 307 1.25 11.91 2.57
C PRO A 307 2.08 12.46 3.73
N ALA A 308 3.27 12.97 3.44
CA ALA A 308 4.16 13.48 4.47
C ALA A 308 3.44 14.53 5.31
N TRP A 309 3.17 14.17 6.56
CA TRP A 309 2.24 14.88 7.42
C TRP A 309 2.56 16.34 7.58
N ALA A 310 3.81 16.71 7.80
CA ALA A 310 4.11 18.06 8.22
C ALA A 310 5.08 18.82 7.31
N TYR A 311 5.90 18.16 6.50
CA TYR A 311 7.08 18.87 5.96
C TYR A 311 7.29 18.72 4.47
N LYS A 312 6.76 17.69 3.85
CA LYS A 312 6.99 17.50 2.43
C LYS A 312 6.13 18.49 1.65
N TYR A 313 6.70 19.04 0.61
CA TYR A 313 6.08 19.90 -0.37
C TYR A 313 5.91 21.37 -0.01
N THR A 314 6.10 21.77 1.24
CA THR A 314 5.90 23.16 1.67
C THR A 314 7.12 23.77 2.33
N MET A 315 7.34 25.06 2.12
CA MET A 315 8.34 25.89 2.80
C MET A 315 7.79 26.56 4.08
N HIS A 316 6.51 26.40 4.36
CA HIS A 316 5.91 27.00 5.55
C HIS A 316 6.46 26.36 6.82
N ALA A 317 6.63 27.19 7.85
CA ALA A 317 7.08 26.73 9.16
C ALA A 317 6.11 25.67 9.71
N SER A 318 6.66 24.65 10.36
CA SER A 318 5.88 23.50 10.86
C SER A 318 5.17 22.66 9.78
N GLY A 319 5.45 22.93 8.51
CA GLY A 319 4.90 22.15 7.41
C GLY A 319 3.40 22.32 7.19
N SER A 320 2.84 23.43 7.59
CA SER A 320 1.41 23.71 7.44
C SER A 320 1.16 25.15 6.97
N HIS A 321 0.07 25.34 6.23
CA HIS A 321 -0.45 26.62 5.78
C HIS A 321 -1.59 27.04 6.71
N ASP A 322 -1.46 28.16 7.41
CA ASP A 322 -2.47 28.67 8.34
C ASP A 322 -3.02 27.56 9.27
N ASP A 323 -2.12 26.79 9.86
CA ASP A 323 -2.41 25.62 10.70
C ASP A 323 -3.07 24.41 9.99
N VAL A 324 -3.12 24.42 8.64
CA VAL A 324 -3.60 23.28 7.87
C VAL A 324 -2.42 22.39 7.45
N PRO A 325 -2.29 21.18 7.99
CA PRO A 325 -1.27 20.23 7.58
C PRO A 325 -1.45 19.74 6.13
N THR A 326 -0.35 19.39 5.50
CA THR A 326 -0.36 18.84 4.12
C THR A 326 -1.33 17.67 3.96
N GLU A 327 -1.42 16.80 4.95
CA GLU A 327 -2.34 15.67 4.95
C GLU A 327 -3.80 16.11 4.86
N TRP A 328 -4.16 17.18 5.57
CA TRP A 328 -5.52 17.67 5.58
C TRP A 328 -5.91 18.34 4.28
N GLU A 329 -5.02 19.11 3.70
CA GLU A 329 -5.24 19.69 2.39
C GLU A 329 -5.35 18.59 1.31
N PHE A 330 -4.51 17.56 1.40
CA PHE A 330 -4.61 16.41 0.51
C PHE A 330 -5.97 15.74 0.62
N SER A 331 -6.46 15.49 1.85
CA SER A 331 -7.77 14.86 2.07
C SER A 331 -8.91 15.71 1.51
N ARG A 332 -8.83 17.05 1.66
CA ARG A 332 -9.80 17.99 1.10
C ARG A 332 -9.84 17.92 -0.43
N ILE A 333 -8.69 17.81 -1.07
CA ILE A 333 -8.61 17.75 -2.53
C ILE A 333 -9.17 16.44 -3.05
N ILE A 334 -8.73 15.29 -2.52
CA ILE A 334 -9.14 13.99 -3.05
C ILE A 334 -10.63 13.73 -2.88
N SER A 335 -11.24 14.23 -1.80
CA SER A 335 -12.68 14.07 -1.57
C SER A 335 -13.53 14.75 -2.63
N ALA A 336 -13.03 15.82 -3.27
CA ALA A 336 -13.71 16.48 -4.38
C ALA A 336 -13.76 15.61 -5.66
N TYR A 337 -13.01 14.51 -5.70
CA TYR A 337 -12.96 13.58 -6.84
C TYR A 337 -13.48 12.19 -6.49
N ASN A 338 -14.35 12.08 -5.49
CA ASN A 338 -14.87 10.81 -5.01
C ASN A 338 -13.75 9.80 -4.66
N ALA A 339 -12.71 10.29 -4.01
CA ALA A 339 -11.62 9.47 -3.51
C ALA A 339 -11.49 9.60 -1.99
N PHE A 340 -11.04 8.55 -1.36
CA PHE A 340 -10.73 8.53 0.07
C PHE A 340 -9.33 7.94 0.29
N LYS A 341 -8.68 8.34 1.36
CA LYS A 341 -7.42 7.76 1.77
C LYS A 341 -7.59 6.89 3.00
N ASP A 342 -6.77 5.87 3.08
CA ASP A 342 -6.51 5.11 4.27
C ASP A 342 -5.04 5.34 4.62
N ALA A 343 -4.83 6.16 5.63
CA ALA A 343 -3.48 6.54 6.05
C ALA A 343 -2.74 5.32 6.57
N ASP A 344 -1.51 5.12 6.13
CA ASP A 344 -0.61 4.11 6.66
C ASP A 344 0.38 4.78 7.63
N ALA A 345 0.86 4.02 8.62
CA ALA A 345 1.77 4.56 9.61
C ALA A 345 3.06 5.09 9.00
N ILE A 346 3.50 6.23 9.52
CA ILE A 346 4.78 6.83 9.16
C ILE A 346 5.90 6.10 9.92
N GLY A 347 6.99 5.79 9.24
CA GLY A 347 8.26 5.44 9.87
C GLY A 347 8.52 3.97 10.11
N TYR A 348 7.59 3.09 9.75
CA TYR A 348 7.81 1.66 9.80
C TYR A 348 7.47 1.04 8.46
N GLY A 349 8.32 0.14 7.98
CA GLY A 349 8.03 -0.72 6.83
C GLY A 349 6.85 -1.60 7.18
N ALA A 350 5.70 -1.00 7.11
CA ALA A 350 4.52 -1.57 7.66
C ALA A 350 3.75 -2.21 6.55
N LEU A 351 3.38 -3.45 6.71
CA LEU A 351 2.60 -4.24 5.77
C LEU A 351 3.30 -4.57 4.45
N ALA A 352 4.34 -5.35 4.53
CA ALA A 352 4.55 -6.39 3.54
C ALA A 352 3.36 -7.37 3.59
N ASN A 353 3.17 -8.13 2.54
CA ASN A 353 2.22 -9.25 2.49
C ASN A 353 0.72 -8.91 2.41
N ALA A 354 0.33 -7.66 2.18
CA ALA A 354 -1.08 -7.39 1.99
C ALA A 354 -1.64 -8.07 0.73
N SER A 355 -0.83 -8.17 -0.36
CA SER A 355 -1.19 -8.97 -1.55
C SER A 355 -1.31 -10.47 -1.28
N PHE A 356 -0.58 -10.98 -0.29
CA PHE A 356 -0.70 -12.37 0.16
C PHE A 356 -1.97 -12.57 1.00
N TRP A 357 -2.16 -11.71 1.99
CA TRP A 357 -3.26 -11.83 2.94
C TRP A 357 -4.63 -11.49 2.34
N GLN A 358 -4.73 -10.75 1.24
CA GLN A 358 -6.01 -10.53 0.55
C GLN A 358 -6.73 -11.82 0.15
N HIS A 359 -6.01 -12.95 0.05
CA HIS A 359 -6.55 -14.27 -0.24
C HIS A 359 -7.05 -15.03 0.99
N PHE A 360 -6.93 -14.45 2.18
CA PHE A 360 -7.38 -15.09 3.41
C PHE A 360 -8.89 -15.34 3.38
N PRO A 361 -9.36 -16.57 3.66
CA PRO A 361 -10.77 -16.91 3.59
C PRO A 361 -11.55 -16.33 4.78
N THR A 362 -12.19 -15.20 4.60
CA THR A 362 -13.05 -14.62 5.62
C THR A 362 -14.37 -15.38 5.76
N LYS A 363 -14.94 -15.37 6.94
CA LYS A 363 -16.31 -15.88 7.17
C LYS A 363 -17.32 -14.90 6.57
N LYS A 364 -18.47 -15.41 6.13
CA LYS A 364 -19.58 -14.56 5.64
C LYS A 364 -20.17 -13.68 6.75
N GLN A 365 -20.13 -14.15 7.99
CA GLN A 365 -20.63 -13.44 9.15
C GLN A 365 -19.72 -13.67 10.34
N TYR A 366 -19.57 -12.64 11.15
CA TYR A 366 -18.92 -12.68 12.45
C TYR A 366 -19.88 -12.20 13.50
N THR A 367 -19.84 -12.85 14.65
CA THR A 367 -20.58 -12.39 15.82
C THR A 367 -19.89 -11.14 16.39
N GLN A 368 -20.69 -10.16 16.78
CA GLN A 368 -20.17 -8.99 17.49
C GLN A 368 -20.96 -8.82 18.77
N ASN A 369 -20.29 -8.52 19.84
CA ASN A 369 -20.93 -8.16 21.09
C ASN A 369 -21.66 -6.82 20.91
N TRP A 370 -22.87 -6.79 21.36
CA TRP A 370 -23.68 -5.57 21.38
C TRP A 370 -24.75 -5.70 22.48
N ILE A 371 -25.10 -4.56 23.06
CA ILE A 371 -26.15 -4.51 24.06
C ILE A 371 -27.44 -4.10 23.37
N SER A 372 -28.48 -4.94 23.49
CA SER A 372 -29.77 -4.67 22.85
C SER A 372 -30.48 -3.45 23.47
N HIS A 373 -31.30 -2.75 22.71
CA HIS A 373 -32.16 -1.69 23.23
C HIS A 373 -33.07 -2.20 24.35
N LYS A 374 -33.50 -3.46 24.31
CA LYS A 374 -34.27 -4.09 25.36
C LYS A 374 -33.46 -4.14 26.66
N GLU A 375 -32.27 -4.66 26.59
CA GLU A 375 -31.35 -4.75 27.74
C GLU A 375 -30.96 -3.39 28.27
N LEU A 376 -30.71 -2.39 27.42
CA LEU A 376 -30.46 -1.01 27.84
C LEU A 376 -31.64 -0.41 28.61
N ARG A 377 -32.90 -0.72 28.20
CA ARG A 377 -34.09 -0.31 28.95
C ARG A 377 -34.21 -1.04 30.27
N GLU A 378 -33.99 -2.35 30.29
CA GLU A 378 -33.99 -3.15 31.54
C GLU A 378 -32.98 -2.68 32.56
N ARG A 379 -31.81 -2.21 32.08
CA ARG A 379 -30.79 -1.56 32.90
C ARG A 379 -31.12 -0.09 33.27
N GLY A 380 -32.23 0.45 32.77
CA GLY A 380 -32.60 1.83 32.97
C GLY A 380 -31.70 2.86 32.28
N LEU A 381 -30.95 2.45 31.25
CA LEU A 381 -30.06 3.30 30.47
C LEU A 381 -30.78 3.96 29.28
N LEU A 382 -31.91 3.42 28.88
CA LEU A 382 -32.83 4.05 27.92
C LEU A 382 -34.19 4.26 28.56
N THR A 383 -34.80 5.39 28.23
CA THR A 383 -36.19 5.70 28.53
C THR A 383 -37.13 4.89 27.61
N ALA A 384 -38.41 4.88 27.92
CA ALA A 384 -39.41 4.17 27.11
C ALA A 384 -39.47 4.70 25.64
N ASP A 385 -39.24 6.00 25.45
CA ASP A 385 -39.18 6.65 24.14
C ASP A 385 -37.79 6.51 23.44
N GLY A 386 -36.89 5.70 24.04
CA GLY A 386 -35.60 5.37 23.41
C GLY A 386 -34.48 6.39 23.59
N LYS A 387 -34.66 7.39 24.45
CA LYS A 387 -33.61 8.34 24.78
C LYS A 387 -32.68 7.81 25.85
N VAL A 388 -31.43 8.25 25.82
CA VAL A 388 -30.46 7.91 26.89
C VAL A 388 -30.90 8.56 28.20
N ASN A 389 -31.02 7.73 29.25
CA ASN A 389 -31.32 8.23 30.58
C ASN A 389 -30.05 8.70 31.26
N VAL A 390 -29.89 10.02 31.36
CA VAL A 390 -28.68 10.66 31.90
C VAL A 390 -28.85 11.09 33.37
N ASP A 391 -30.03 10.91 33.95
CA ASP A 391 -30.35 11.43 35.29
C ASP A 391 -29.41 10.86 36.36
N GLY A 392 -28.61 11.77 36.99
CA GLY A 392 -27.67 11.42 38.02
C GLY A 392 -26.52 10.46 37.63
N ARG A 393 -26.25 10.32 36.35
CA ARG A 393 -25.25 9.37 35.85
C ARG A 393 -24.12 10.08 35.13
N ASN A 394 -22.92 9.53 35.29
CA ASN A 394 -21.75 9.84 34.50
C ASN A 394 -21.49 8.66 33.55
N PHE A 395 -21.30 8.96 32.26
CA PHE A 395 -20.94 7.94 31.25
C PHE A 395 -19.46 8.07 30.95
N ILE A 396 -18.73 6.97 31.08
CA ILE A 396 -17.31 6.88 30.74
C ILE A 396 -17.19 5.86 29.63
N ILE A 397 -16.59 6.27 28.52
CA ILE A 397 -16.32 5.39 27.37
C ILE A 397 -14.80 5.26 27.26
N PHE A 398 -14.32 4.01 27.31
CA PHE A 398 -12.95 3.69 26.97
C PHE A 398 -12.92 3.24 25.52
N TYR A 399 -12.27 4.03 24.66
CA TYR A 399 -12.09 3.63 23.29
C TYR A 399 -10.61 3.57 22.94
N VAL A 400 -10.25 2.63 22.08
CA VAL A 400 -8.93 2.47 21.49
C VAL A 400 -9.04 2.86 20.03
N GLY A 401 -8.38 3.94 19.66
CA GLY A 401 -8.47 4.52 18.33
C GLY A 401 -7.26 5.41 18.07
N ASP A 402 -7.36 6.23 17.02
CA ASP A 402 -6.30 7.12 16.58
C ASP A 402 -5.05 6.37 16.15
N TYR A 403 -5.26 5.30 15.40
CA TYR A 403 -4.18 4.60 14.75
C TYR A 403 -4.01 5.13 13.33
N ASP A 404 -2.76 5.25 12.90
CA ASP A 404 -2.46 5.47 11.49
C ASP A 404 -2.69 4.15 10.74
N ALA A 405 -3.97 3.82 10.61
CA ALA A 405 -4.55 2.75 9.81
C ALA A 405 -3.94 1.35 9.95
N SER A 406 -3.96 0.64 8.85
CA SER A 406 -3.72 -0.81 8.74
C SER A 406 -2.35 -1.23 9.20
N ALA A 407 -1.34 -0.45 8.90
CA ALA A 407 0.03 -0.75 9.26
C ALA A 407 0.21 -0.77 10.77
N TRP A 408 -0.27 0.24 11.45
CA TRP A 408 -0.17 0.35 12.90
C TRP A 408 -0.92 -0.79 13.60
N ILE A 409 -2.15 -1.08 13.17
CA ILE A 409 -2.95 -2.17 13.73
C ILE A 409 -2.23 -3.51 13.55
N SER A 410 -1.66 -3.78 12.37
CA SER A 410 -0.97 -5.05 12.12
C SER A 410 0.27 -5.23 12.99
N GLN A 411 1.00 -4.15 13.25
CA GLN A 411 2.20 -4.17 14.09
C GLN A 411 1.90 -4.26 15.58
N ARG A 412 0.91 -3.48 16.04
CA ARG A 412 0.61 -3.36 17.47
C ARG A 412 -0.30 -4.46 18.00
N THR A 413 -1.01 -5.17 17.12
CA THR A 413 -1.91 -6.26 17.56
C THR A 413 -1.23 -7.27 18.47
N PRO A 414 -0.02 -7.78 18.19
CA PRO A 414 0.62 -8.76 19.05
C PRO A 414 0.79 -8.27 20.49
N SER A 415 1.14 -7.01 20.67
CA SER A 415 1.44 -6.44 22.00
C SER A 415 0.19 -5.96 22.74
N ILE A 416 -0.82 -5.48 22.03
CA ILE A 416 -2.02 -4.89 22.63
C ILE A 416 -3.15 -5.91 22.70
N TRP A 417 -3.38 -6.64 21.62
CA TRP A 417 -4.49 -7.58 21.53
C TRP A 417 -4.27 -8.83 22.38
N ASP A 418 -3.03 -9.32 22.46
CA ASP A 418 -2.65 -10.49 23.24
C ASP A 418 -2.30 -10.16 24.70
N ASP A 419 -2.49 -8.90 25.16
CA ASP A 419 -2.29 -8.52 26.55
C ASP A 419 -3.24 -9.32 27.47
N PRO A 420 -2.72 -9.98 28.52
CA PRO A 420 -3.52 -10.81 29.43
C PRO A 420 -4.56 -10.03 30.26
N ASN A 421 -4.50 -8.71 30.25
CA ASN A 421 -5.49 -7.85 30.87
C ASN A 421 -6.63 -7.45 29.93
N ARG A 422 -6.51 -7.71 28.62
CA ARG A 422 -7.60 -7.50 27.68
C ARG A 422 -8.83 -8.29 28.09
N GLY A 423 -10.00 -7.69 27.95
CA GLY A 423 -11.26 -8.31 28.37
C GLY A 423 -11.63 -8.13 29.84
N LYS A 424 -10.74 -7.53 30.68
CA LYS A 424 -11.09 -7.21 32.07
C LYS A 424 -11.98 -5.96 32.19
N LEU A 425 -11.91 -5.07 31.19
CA LEU A 425 -12.71 -3.87 31.08
C LEU A 425 -13.35 -3.79 29.71
N PRO A 426 -14.57 -3.22 29.60
CA PRO A 426 -15.17 -2.96 28.31
C PRO A 426 -14.33 -1.96 27.51
N LEU A 427 -13.91 -2.32 26.32
CA LEU A 427 -13.16 -1.48 25.40
C LEU A 427 -13.85 -1.42 24.04
N MET A 428 -13.94 -0.23 23.49
CA MET A 428 -14.41 -0.01 22.13
C MET A 428 -13.19 0.14 21.22
N TRP A 429 -13.04 -0.80 20.30
CA TRP A 429 -11.98 -0.83 19.30
C TRP A 429 -12.45 -0.15 18.03
N CYS A 430 -11.82 0.96 17.67
CA CYS A 430 -12.10 1.65 16.41
C CYS A 430 -11.24 1.04 15.32
N ILE A 431 -11.85 0.41 14.33
CA ILE A 431 -11.14 -0.33 13.28
C ILE A 431 -11.63 0.16 11.93
N SER A 432 -10.68 0.48 11.03
CA SER A 432 -11.01 0.86 9.65
C SER A 432 -11.62 -0.33 8.89
N PRO A 433 -12.82 -0.20 8.29
CA PRO A 433 -13.46 -1.27 7.53
C PRO A 433 -12.65 -1.73 6.32
N VAL A 434 -11.80 -0.86 5.74
CA VAL A 434 -10.97 -1.18 4.56
C VAL A 434 -9.90 -2.22 4.85
N LEU A 435 -9.56 -2.44 6.13
CA LEU A 435 -8.67 -3.53 6.54
C LEU A 435 -9.19 -4.91 6.14
N ALA A 436 -10.52 -5.06 6.04
CA ALA A 436 -11.13 -6.30 5.59
C ALA A 436 -10.71 -6.70 4.16
N GLU A 437 -10.30 -5.75 3.34
CA GLU A 437 -9.82 -6.02 1.99
C GLU A 437 -8.30 -6.25 1.94
N ARG A 438 -7.54 -5.43 2.68
CA ARG A 438 -6.08 -5.48 2.64
C ARG A 438 -5.48 -6.54 3.56
N VAL A 439 -6.00 -6.65 4.77
CA VAL A 439 -5.47 -7.54 5.82
C VAL A 439 -6.58 -8.32 6.52
N PRO A 440 -7.39 -9.06 5.76
CA PRO A 440 -8.57 -9.75 6.27
C PRO A 440 -8.26 -10.75 7.40
N HIS A 441 -7.05 -11.28 7.47
CA HIS A 441 -6.59 -12.15 8.54
C HIS A 441 -6.57 -11.45 9.90
N ILE A 442 -6.22 -10.17 9.95
CA ILE A 442 -6.23 -9.38 11.18
C ILE A 442 -7.66 -9.15 11.65
N MET A 443 -8.55 -8.78 10.72
CA MET A 443 -9.98 -8.62 11.00
C MET A 443 -10.60 -9.93 11.48
N HIS A 444 -10.22 -11.04 10.86
CA HIS A 444 -10.64 -12.37 11.28
C HIS A 444 -10.17 -12.66 12.72
N ASN A 445 -8.90 -12.40 13.02
CA ASN A 445 -8.35 -12.57 14.36
C ASN A 445 -9.14 -11.77 15.40
N PHE A 446 -9.34 -10.49 15.17
CA PHE A 446 -10.13 -9.65 16.08
C PHE A 446 -11.52 -10.22 16.35
N ARG A 447 -12.24 -10.58 15.27
CA ARG A 447 -13.62 -11.06 15.37
C ARG A 447 -13.75 -12.47 15.95
N THR A 448 -12.72 -13.30 15.90
CA THR A 448 -12.77 -14.68 16.41
C THR A 448 -12.17 -14.83 17.79
N THR A 449 -11.36 -13.88 18.23
CA THR A 449 -10.72 -13.90 19.56
C THR A 449 -11.23 -12.81 20.51
N ALA A 450 -12.26 -12.07 20.09
CA ALA A 450 -12.92 -11.06 20.92
C ALA A 450 -13.50 -11.67 22.19
N THR A 451 -13.33 -11.00 23.32
CA THR A 451 -13.99 -11.30 24.59
C THR A 451 -15.36 -10.64 24.66
N GLU A 452 -16.15 -10.92 25.68
CA GLU A 452 -17.44 -10.26 25.91
C GLU A 452 -17.32 -8.75 26.16
N ASN A 453 -16.14 -8.27 26.52
CA ASN A 453 -15.82 -6.87 26.79
C ASN A 453 -15.15 -6.14 25.59
N ASP A 454 -14.97 -6.80 24.46
CA ASP A 454 -14.46 -6.18 23.24
C ASP A 454 -15.63 -5.76 22.33
N TYR A 455 -15.75 -4.46 22.10
CA TYR A 455 -16.75 -3.85 21.21
C TYR A 455 -16.05 -3.21 20.01
N PHE A 456 -16.64 -3.31 18.84
CA PHE A 456 -16.04 -2.78 17.62
C PHE A 456 -16.86 -1.62 17.07
N ALA A 457 -16.19 -0.52 16.78
CA ALA A 457 -16.72 0.60 16.03
C ALA A 457 -15.92 0.78 14.74
N ALA A 458 -16.54 1.30 13.71
CA ALA A 458 -15.82 1.69 12.51
C ALA A 458 -15.03 2.96 12.81
N LEU A 459 -13.73 2.96 12.54
CA LEU A 459 -12.97 4.18 12.40
C LEU A 459 -13.29 4.74 11.02
N ILE A 460 -14.07 5.77 10.98
CA ILE A 460 -14.35 6.50 9.75
C ILE A 460 -13.29 7.59 9.67
N THR A 461 -12.30 7.39 8.82
CA THR A 461 -11.35 8.44 8.45
C THR A 461 -11.93 9.41 7.42
N VAL A 462 -13.23 9.29 7.14
CA VAL A 462 -13.95 10.29 6.38
C VAL A 462 -14.19 11.44 7.32
N ARG A 463 -13.50 12.52 7.11
CA ARG A 463 -13.84 13.75 7.79
C ARG A 463 -15.22 14.17 7.43
N ASP A 464 -15.93 14.51 8.46
CA ASP A 464 -17.11 15.33 8.35
C ASP A 464 -16.78 16.54 7.49
N ILE A 465 -17.56 16.70 6.47
CA ILE A 465 -17.56 17.85 5.57
C ILE A 465 -18.19 19.02 6.30
#